data_9dd463efbae7130064d3d5373e3af5f2
#
_entry.id   9dd463efbae7130064d3d5373e3af5f2
#
_cell.length_a   1.000
_cell.length_b   1.000
_cell.length_c   1.000
_cell.angle_alpha   90.00
_cell.angle_beta   90.00
_cell.angle_gamma   90.00
#
_symmetry.space_group_name_H-M   'P 1'
#
loop_
_entity.id
_entity.type
_entity.pdbx_description
1 polymer ?
#
loop_
_entity_poly.entity_id
_entity_poly.type
_entity_poly.pdbx_seq_one_letter_code
_entity_poly.pdbx_strand_id
1 'polypeptide(L)' 'MTKVAGNYTKKEIWDAIHTLSDIRAGYNLFDPNDAEKYEACSMGILALRDVAGVDKK' A
#
# COMPACT_ATOMS: atom_id res chain seq x y z
N MET A 1 -20.79 3.25 -0.74
CA MET A 1 -20.36 2.42 0.37
C MET A 1 -18.99 1.84 0.13
N THR A 2 -18.19 1.77 1.18
CA THR A 2 -16.82 1.28 1.06
C THR A 2 -16.77 -0.24 1.27
N LYS A 3 -16.10 -0.94 0.37
CA LYS A 3 -15.89 -2.37 0.56
C LYS A 3 -14.89 -2.62 1.67
N VAL A 4 -15.03 -3.75 2.37
CA VAL A 4 -13.98 -4.20 3.27
C VAL A 4 -12.89 -4.87 2.43
N ALA A 5 -11.67 -4.94 2.98
CA ALA A 5 -10.51 -5.42 2.24
C ALA A 5 -10.73 -6.80 1.61
N GLY A 6 -11.42 -7.69 2.31
CA GLY A 6 -11.65 -9.04 1.82
C GLY A 6 -12.60 -9.12 0.62
N ASN A 7 -13.29 -8.04 0.31
CA ASN A 7 -14.24 -8.02 -0.81
C ASN A 7 -13.62 -7.48 -2.11
N TYR A 8 -12.37 -7.06 -2.07
CA TYR A 8 -11.69 -6.60 -3.28
C TYR A 8 -11.04 -7.80 -3.97
N THR A 9 -10.95 -7.71 -5.29
CA THR A 9 -10.24 -8.73 -6.05
C THR A 9 -8.73 -8.53 -5.88
N LYS A 10 -7.97 -9.58 -6.19
CA LYS A 10 -6.51 -9.47 -6.16
C LYS A 10 -6.02 -8.36 -7.07
N LYS A 11 -6.63 -8.23 -8.24
CA LYS A 11 -6.25 -7.18 -9.17
C LYS A 11 -6.45 -5.79 -8.55
N GLU A 12 -7.59 -5.60 -7.90
CA GLU A 12 -7.87 -4.32 -7.24
C GLU A 12 -6.86 -4.02 -6.15
N ILE A 13 -6.51 -5.04 -5.38
CA ILE A 13 -5.54 -4.88 -4.29
C ILE A 13 -4.16 -4.56 -4.87
N TRP A 14 -3.74 -5.27 -5.92
CA TRP A 14 -2.46 -5.00 -6.55
C TRP A 14 -2.42 -3.62 -7.19
N ASP A 15 -3.52 -3.17 -7.78
CA ASP A 15 -3.58 -1.81 -8.33
C ASP A 15 -3.39 -0.77 -7.21
N ALA A 16 -4.00 -1.02 -6.05
CA ALA A 16 -3.82 -0.12 -4.91
C ALA A 16 -2.37 -0.12 -4.42
N ILE A 17 -1.73 -1.29 -4.39
CA ILE A 17 -0.32 -1.40 -4.01
C ILE A 17 0.55 -0.56 -4.95
N HIS A 18 0.31 -0.67 -6.25
CA HIS A 18 1.08 0.10 -7.23
C HIS A 18 0.85 1.60 -7.07
N THR A 19 -0.39 2.00 -6.82
CA THR A 19 -0.71 3.41 -6.60
C THR A 19 0.01 3.94 -5.37
N LEU A 20 -0.03 3.19 -4.26
CA LEU A 20 0.67 3.60 -3.04
C LEU A 20 2.18 3.66 -3.26
N SER A 21 2.70 2.72 -4.04
CA SER A 21 4.13 2.68 -4.35
C SER A 21 4.55 3.94 -5.12
N ASP A 22 3.72 4.35 -6.08
CA ASP A 22 3.99 5.55 -6.86
C ASP A 22 3.95 6.81 -5.98
N ILE A 23 2.95 6.88 -5.11
CA ILE A 23 2.83 8.01 -4.19
C ILE A 23 4.04 8.05 -3.26
N ARG A 24 4.40 6.90 -2.73
CA ARG A 24 5.53 6.78 -1.80
C ARG A 24 6.82 7.26 -2.46
N ALA A 25 7.03 6.93 -3.71
CA ALA A 25 8.25 7.28 -4.42
C ALA A 25 8.44 8.79 -4.56
N GLY A 26 7.37 9.56 -4.43
CA GLY A 26 7.45 11.01 -4.55
C GLY A 26 7.82 11.74 -3.26
N TYR A 27 7.90 11.04 -2.13
CA TYR A 27 8.22 11.69 -0.87
C TYR A 27 9.72 11.84 -0.67
N ASN A 28 10.10 12.91 0.03
CA ASN A 28 11.48 13.19 0.35
C ASN A 28 11.78 12.64 1.75
N LEU A 29 12.59 11.60 1.82
CA LEU A 29 12.88 10.93 3.08
C LEU A 29 13.70 11.78 4.05
N PHE A 30 14.30 12.86 3.57
CA PHE A 30 15.04 13.78 4.45
C PHE A 30 14.10 14.76 5.16
N ASP A 31 12.83 14.83 4.74
CA ASP A 31 11.83 15.66 5.38
C ASP A 31 11.06 14.79 6.37
N PRO A 32 11.06 15.15 7.69
CA PRO A 32 10.36 14.32 8.69
C PRO A 32 8.89 14.09 8.37
N ASN A 33 8.21 15.08 7.82
CA ASN A 33 6.80 14.92 7.47
C ASN A 33 6.62 13.93 6.32
N ASP A 34 7.50 14.01 5.32
CA ASP A 34 7.43 13.09 4.19
C ASP A 34 7.86 11.68 4.60
N ALA A 35 8.82 11.59 5.51
CA ALA A 35 9.26 10.29 6.00
C ALA A 35 8.12 9.56 6.70
N GLU A 36 7.31 10.28 7.46
CA GLU A 36 6.16 9.71 8.13
C GLU A 36 5.13 9.20 7.12
N LYS A 37 4.89 9.99 6.08
CA LYS A 37 3.96 9.60 5.03
C LYS A 37 4.48 8.41 4.23
N TYR A 38 5.78 8.39 3.96
CA TYR A 38 6.42 7.27 3.29
C TYR A 38 6.21 5.99 4.09
N GLU A 39 6.42 6.07 5.40
CA GLU A 39 6.26 4.91 6.27
C GLU A 39 4.82 4.44 6.30
N ALA A 40 3.87 5.37 6.35
CA ALA A 40 2.45 5.01 6.32
C ALA A 40 2.10 4.27 5.04
N CYS A 41 2.60 4.74 3.90
CA CYS A 41 2.39 4.07 2.62
C CYS A 41 3.01 2.67 2.63
N SER A 42 4.20 2.54 3.22
CA SER A 42 4.87 1.24 3.29
C SER A 42 4.06 0.25 4.11
N MET A 43 3.53 0.69 5.24
CA MET A 43 2.69 -0.18 6.07
C MET A 43 1.43 -0.60 5.33
N GLY A 44 0.82 0.33 4.59
CA GLY A 44 -0.35 0.02 3.79
C GLY A 44 -0.05 -1.00 2.71
N ILE A 45 1.09 -0.84 2.04
CA ILE A 45 1.51 -1.78 1.00
C ILE A 45 1.70 -3.17 1.58
N LEU A 46 2.38 -3.28 2.73
CA LEU A 46 2.61 -4.58 3.35
C LEU A 46 1.31 -5.24 3.78
N ALA A 47 0.39 -4.45 4.33
CA ALA A 47 -0.92 -4.97 4.73
C ALA A 47 -1.70 -5.49 3.52
N LEU A 48 -1.67 -4.74 2.42
CA LEU A 48 -2.38 -5.14 1.21
C LEU A 48 -1.77 -6.40 0.59
N ARG A 49 -0.45 -6.52 0.61
CA ARG A 49 0.21 -7.71 0.10
C ARG A 49 -0.19 -8.94 0.91
N ASP A 50 -0.32 -8.77 2.22
CA ASP A 50 -0.76 -9.86 3.07
C ASP A 50 -2.19 -10.28 2.73
N VAL A 51 -3.08 -9.30 2.53
CA VAL A 51 -4.46 -9.58 2.15
C VAL A 51 -4.51 -10.30 0.80
N ALA A 52 -3.68 -9.90 -0.13
CA ALA A 52 -3.63 -10.54 -1.45
C ALA A 52 -3.05 -11.95 -1.39
N GLY A 53 -2.37 -12.29 -0.31
CA GLY A 53 -1.79 -13.60 -0.16
C GLY A 53 -0.59 -13.84 -1.04
N VAL A 54 0.08 -12.79 -1.47
CA VAL A 54 1.15 -12.89 -2.45
C VAL A 54 2.36 -13.64 -1.89
N ASP A 55 2.55 -13.59 -0.59
CA ASP A 55 3.69 -14.25 0.04
C ASP A 55 3.41 -15.70 0.44
N LYS A 56 2.22 -16.16 0.18
CA LYS A 56 1.86 -17.54 0.50
C LYS A 56 2.33 -18.49 -0.60
N LYS A 57 2.83 -19.59 -0.20
CA LYS A 57 3.28 -20.61 -1.14
C LYS A 57 2.27 -21.71 -1.24
#